data_533f95199f0f9790646df84afbccda22
#
_entry.id   533f95199f0f9790646df84afbccda22
#
_cell.length_a   1.000
_cell.length_b   1.000
_cell.length_c   1.000
_cell.angle_alpha   90.00
_cell.angle_beta   90.00
_cell.angle_gamma   90.00
#
_symmetry.space_group_name_H-M   'P 1'
#
loop_
_entity.id
_entity.type
_entity.pdbx_description
1 polymer ?
#
loop_
_entity_poly.entity_id
_entity_poly.type
_entity_poly.pdbx_seq_one_letter_code
_entity_poly.pdbx_strand_id
1 'polypeptide(L)'
;MVLNLIAQVSRSDGSAGPLVAKGGGLMPLRDWLCDALTPMGQRDPRRVALEERIRSDLAMSGALPMDEGQATAMVEDAIREQVRASGKTNVSRAVSELVRAGLLKRHYQGYCVDHHNRGAQRQAVYVLAGCARGLIGGRQEQPRAVPRQAELVF
;
A
#
# COMPACT_ATOMS: atom_id res chain seq x y z
N MET A 1 -7.36 2.17 -8.87
CA MET A 1 -7.18 2.33 -7.40
C MET A 1 -5.70 2.22 -6.99
N VAL A 2 -4.98 1.11 -7.25
CA VAL A 2 -3.56 0.93 -6.87
C VAL A 2 -2.66 2.05 -7.43
N LEU A 3 -2.81 2.42 -8.68
CA LEU A 3 -2.05 3.49 -9.32
C LEU A 3 -2.21 4.84 -8.60
N ASN A 4 -3.44 5.19 -8.21
CA ASN A 4 -3.72 6.44 -7.49
C ASN A 4 -3.09 6.44 -6.08
N LEU A 5 -3.12 5.30 -5.39
CA LEU A 5 -2.47 5.17 -4.09
C LEU A 5 -0.95 5.34 -4.19
N ILE A 6 -0.32 4.73 -5.22
CA ILE A 6 1.11 4.91 -5.49
C ILE A 6 1.41 6.39 -5.78
N ALA A 7 0.57 7.06 -6.55
CA ALA A 7 0.73 8.48 -6.85
C ALA A 7 0.65 9.38 -5.61
N GLN A 8 -0.26 9.08 -4.68
CA GLN A 8 -0.40 9.84 -3.43
C GLN A 8 0.86 9.86 -2.56
N VAL A 9 1.64 8.78 -2.59
CA VAL A 9 2.87 8.66 -1.80
C VAL A 9 4.14 8.82 -2.64
N SER A 10 3.97 9.18 -3.91
CA SER A 10 5.11 9.45 -4.80
C SER A 10 5.76 10.78 -4.49
N ARG A 11 7.09 10.81 -4.60
CA ARG A 11 7.90 12.02 -4.54
C ARG A 11 7.75 12.83 -5.84
N SER A 12 8.35 14.01 -5.89
CA SER A 12 8.36 14.88 -7.07
C SER A 12 8.96 14.21 -8.33
N ASP A 13 9.89 13.27 -8.14
CA ASP A 13 10.46 12.46 -9.23
C ASP A 13 9.53 11.36 -9.74
N GLY A 14 8.38 11.15 -9.07
CA GLY A 14 7.39 10.12 -9.37
C GLY A 14 7.73 8.75 -8.76
N SER A 15 8.73 8.67 -7.89
CA SER A 15 9.09 7.44 -7.19
C SER A 15 8.32 7.30 -5.86
N ALA A 16 7.85 6.10 -5.56
CA ALA A 16 7.19 5.74 -4.31
C ALA A 16 7.93 4.58 -3.63
N GLY A 17 8.15 4.69 -2.34
CA GLY A 17 8.83 3.67 -1.55
C GLY A 17 10.35 3.90 -1.40
N PRO A 18 11.08 2.94 -0.85
CA PRO A 18 10.64 1.61 -0.39
C PRO A 18 9.76 1.65 0.87
N LEU A 19 9.89 2.70 1.68
CA LEU A 19 9.15 2.90 2.93
C LEU A 19 8.21 4.10 2.81
N VAL A 20 7.07 3.99 3.46
CA VAL A 20 6.05 5.05 3.55
C VAL A 20 5.80 5.37 5.01
N ALA A 21 5.68 6.65 5.34
CA ALA A 21 5.35 7.10 6.69
C ALA A 21 3.86 6.86 6.98
N LYS A 22 3.55 6.22 8.11
CA LYS A 22 2.19 5.99 8.59
C LYS A 22 2.17 6.01 10.12
N GLY A 23 1.36 6.86 10.71
CA GLY A 23 1.15 6.88 12.16
C GLY A 23 2.41 7.10 13.02
N GLY A 24 3.37 7.89 12.54
CA GLY A 24 4.64 8.15 13.24
C GLY A 24 5.73 7.08 13.03
N GLY A 25 5.46 6.03 12.23
CA GLY A 25 6.43 5.00 11.87
C GLY A 25 6.65 4.90 10.36
N LEU A 26 7.60 4.05 9.97
CA LEU A 26 7.86 3.71 8.58
C LEU A 26 7.42 2.27 8.32
N MET A 27 6.73 2.04 7.22
CA MET A 27 6.33 0.69 6.80
C MET A 27 6.64 0.45 5.33
N PRO A 28 6.87 -0.81 4.90
CA PRO A 28 7.08 -1.13 3.51
C PRO A 28 5.90 -0.70 2.63
N LEU A 29 6.20 -0.14 1.45
CA LEU A 29 5.18 0.34 0.51
C LEU A 29 4.12 -0.73 0.18
N ARG A 30 4.52 -2.00 0.02
CA ARG A 30 3.58 -3.09 -0.26
C ARG A 30 2.59 -3.32 0.88
N ASP A 31 3.06 -3.25 2.12
CA ASP A 31 2.22 -3.42 3.30
C ASP A 31 1.27 -2.23 3.46
N TRP A 32 1.77 -1.02 3.21
CA TRP A 32 0.95 0.19 3.16
C TRP A 32 -0.15 0.10 2.10
N LEU A 33 0.16 -0.39 0.89
CA LEU A 33 -0.83 -0.59 -0.17
C LEU A 33 -1.88 -1.64 0.22
N CYS A 34 -1.47 -2.73 0.88
CA CYS A 34 -2.41 -3.73 1.38
C CYS A 34 -3.37 -3.11 2.39
N ASP A 35 -2.85 -2.36 3.35
CA ASP A 35 -3.67 -1.68 4.37
C ASP A 35 -4.63 -0.65 3.74
N ALA A 36 -4.16 0.12 2.75
CA ALA A 36 -4.96 1.14 2.07
C ALA A 36 -6.05 0.55 1.14
N LEU A 37 -5.82 -0.66 0.61
CA LEU A 37 -6.76 -1.37 -0.26
C LEU A 37 -7.76 -2.24 0.53
N THR A 38 -7.62 -2.33 1.82
CA THR A 38 -8.47 -3.13 2.69
C THR A 38 -9.43 -2.25 3.52
N PRO A 39 -10.41 -1.58 2.92
CA PRO A 39 -11.53 -1.04 3.66
C PRO A 39 -12.56 -2.15 3.84
N MET A 40 -12.25 -3.15 4.66
CA MET A 40 -13.27 -4.08 5.11
C MET A 40 -13.99 -3.44 6.29
N GLY A 41 -15.09 -2.77 5.99
CA GLY A 41 -16.02 -2.31 7.03
C GLY A 41 -16.42 -3.48 7.92
N GLN A 42 -16.67 -3.21 9.21
CA GLN A 42 -17.06 -4.23 10.19
C GLN A 42 -18.31 -5.05 9.78
N ARG A 43 -19.12 -4.53 8.86
CA ARG A 43 -20.34 -5.16 8.35
C ARG A 43 -20.17 -5.90 7.02
N ASP A 44 -18.96 -5.98 6.47
CA ASP A 44 -18.73 -6.74 5.25
C ASP A 44 -18.96 -8.24 5.52
N PRO A 45 -19.87 -8.92 4.79
CA PRO A 45 -20.16 -10.35 4.98
C PRO A 45 -18.90 -11.24 4.91
N ARG A 46 -17.93 -10.84 4.09
CA ARG A 46 -16.66 -11.55 3.96
C ARG A 46 -15.81 -11.44 5.23
N ARG A 47 -15.81 -10.26 5.86
CA ARG A 47 -15.12 -10.07 7.13
C ARG A 47 -15.79 -10.86 8.24
N VAL A 48 -17.12 -10.85 8.32
CA VAL A 48 -17.87 -11.62 9.32
C VAL A 48 -17.60 -13.12 9.19
N ALA A 49 -17.67 -13.66 7.98
CA ALA A 49 -17.35 -15.07 7.73
C ALA A 49 -15.90 -15.43 8.08
N LEU A 50 -14.96 -14.54 7.81
CA LEU A 50 -13.54 -14.73 8.16
C LEU A 50 -13.34 -14.71 9.69
N GLU A 51 -13.98 -13.79 10.39
CA GLU A 51 -13.95 -13.68 11.85
C GLU A 51 -14.47 -14.95 12.51
N GLU A 52 -15.62 -15.44 12.05
CA GLU A 52 -16.26 -16.65 12.59
C GLU A 52 -15.37 -17.89 12.38
N ARG A 53 -14.76 -18.01 11.21
CA ARG A 53 -13.81 -19.07 10.89
C ARG A 53 -12.57 -19.01 11.79
N ILE A 54 -11.94 -17.84 11.93
CA ILE A 54 -10.74 -17.66 12.78
C ILE A 54 -11.07 -17.96 14.24
N ARG A 55 -12.20 -17.48 14.73
CA ARG A 55 -12.64 -17.74 16.10
C ARG A 55 -12.83 -19.25 16.34
N SER A 56 -13.46 -19.94 15.40
CA SER A 56 -13.63 -21.39 15.43
C SER A 56 -12.30 -22.13 15.43
N ASP A 57 -11.36 -21.76 14.55
CA ASP A 57 -10.05 -22.38 14.45
C ASP A 57 -9.23 -22.19 15.74
N LEU A 58 -9.29 -20.99 16.35
CA LEU A 58 -8.63 -20.70 17.64
C LEU A 58 -9.27 -21.47 18.80
N ALA A 59 -10.59 -21.63 18.79
CA ALA A 59 -11.30 -22.40 19.81
C ALA A 59 -10.94 -23.90 19.71
N MET A 60 -10.91 -24.46 18.50
CA MET A 60 -10.54 -25.87 18.28
C MET A 60 -9.08 -26.15 18.64
N SER A 61 -8.18 -25.20 18.44
CA SER A 61 -6.78 -25.35 18.83
C SER A 61 -6.52 -25.08 20.32
N GLY A 62 -7.53 -24.67 21.08
CA GLY A 62 -7.39 -24.28 22.49
C GLY A 62 -6.58 -23.00 22.72
N ALA A 63 -6.32 -22.22 21.65
CA ALA A 63 -5.57 -20.98 21.71
C ALA A 63 -6.43 -19.74 22.03
N LEU A 64 -7.76 -19.89 22.05
CA LEU A 64 -8.66 -18.78 22.34
C LEU A 64 -8.62 -18.44 23.84
N PRO A 65 -8.29 -17.18 24.22
CA PRO A 65 -8.29 -16.76 25.61
C PRO A 65 -9.69 -16.86 26.24
N MET A 66 -9.73 -17.10 27.55
CA MET A 66 -10.99 -17.11 28.33
C MET A 66 -11.56 -15.69 28.51
N ASP A 67 -10.70 -14.68 28.48
CA ASP A 67 -11.12 -13.27 28.55
C ASP A 67 -11.62 -12.81 27.17
N GLU A 68 -12.88 -12.34 27.10
CA GLU A 68 -13.52 -11.92 25.86
C GLU A 68 -12.80 -10.75 25.19
N GLY A 69 -12.22 -9.83 25.97
CA GLY A 69 -11.44 -8.70 25.43
C GLY A 69 -10.18 -9.17 24.74
N GLN A 70 -9.44 -10.10 25.35
CA GLN A 70 -8.24 -10.68 24.79
C GLN A 70 -8.56 -11.58 23.56
N ALA A 71 -9.65 -12.33 23.63
CA ALA A 71 -10.11 -13.16 22.52
C ALA A 71 -10.45 -12.31 21.30
N THR A 72 -11.16 -11.22 21.47
CA THR A 72 -11.52 -10.27 20.39
C THR A 72 -10.27 -9.65 19.79
N ALA A 73 -9.32 -9.18 20.61
CA ALA A 73 -8.08 -8.60 20.12
C ALA A 73 -7.25 -9.63 19.31
N MET A 74 -7.15 -10.86 19.79
CA MET A 74 -6.44 -11.94 19.09
C MET A 74 -7.08 -12.28 17.75
N VAL A 75 -8.40 -12.36 17.69
CA VAL A 75 -9.15 -12.60 16.44
C VAL A 75 -8.94 -11.45 15.46
N GLU A 76 -9.00 -10.20 15.92
CA GLU A 76 -8.76 -9.03 15.08
C GLU A 76 -7.35 -8.99 14.51
N ASP A 77 -6.33 -9.32 15.29
CA ASP A 77 -4.95 -9.41 14.83
C ASP A 77 -4.78 -10.53 13.79
N ALA A 78 -5.40 -11.68 14.00
CA ALA A 78 -5.38 -12.79 13.05
C ALA A 78 -6.09 -12.44 11.74
N ILE A 79 -7.23 -11.74 11.79
CA ILE A 79 -7.93 -11.21 10.61
C ILE A 79 -6.99 -10.27 9.85
N ARG A 80 -6.36 -9.32 10.55
CA ARG A 80 -5.45 -8.33 9.94
C ARG A 80 -4.30 -9.01 9.22
N GLU A 81 -3.69 -10.00 9.84
CA GLU A 81 -2.57 -10.74 9.24
C GLU A 81 -3.02 -11.54 8.00
N GLN A 82 -4.15 -12.24 8.06
CA GLN A 82 -4.66 -13.02 6.92
C GLN A 82 -5.08 -12.14 5.76
N VAL A 83 -5.71 -10.99 6.03
CA VAL A 83 -6.06 -9.98 5.02
C VAL A 83 -4.79 -9.40 4.40
N ARG A 84 -3.77 -9.10 5.20
CA ARG A 84 -2.49 -8.59 4.70
C ARG A 84 -1.77 -9.63 3.83
N ALA A 85 -1.76 -10.89 4.23
CA ALA A 85 -1.15 -11.98 3.46
C ALA A 85 -1.80 -12.15 2.08
N SER A 86 -3.14 -12.19 2.02
CA SER A 86 -3.88 -12.26 0.75
C SER A 86 -3.76 -10.96 -0.06
N GLY A 87 -3.75 -9.81 0.61
CA GLY A 87 -3.56 -8.50 0.00
C GLY A 87 -2.22 -8.37 -0.74
N LYS A 88 -1.13 -8.91 -0.19
CA LYS A 88 0.19 -8.89 -0.83
C LYS A 88 0.18 -9.55 -2.21
N THR A 89 -0.54 -10.66 -2.38
CA THR A 89 -0.68 -11.34 -3.67
C THR A 89 -1.46 -10.47 -4.67
N ASN A 90 -2.58 -9.88 -4.24
CA ASN A 90 -3.41 -9.03 -5.08
C ASN A 90 -2.68 -7.74 -5.49
N VAL A 91 -1.98 -7.09 -4.56
CA VAL A 91 -1.14 -5.92 -4.86
C VAL A 91 -0.05 -6.28 -5.86
N SER A 92 0.63 -7.42 -5.69
CA SER A 92 1.69 -7.86 -6.59
C SER A 92 1.18 -8.12 -8.00
N ARG A 93 -0.03 -8.69 -8.14
CA ARG A 93 -0.69 -8.92 -9.44
C ARG A 93 -1.04 -7.59 -10.10
N ALA A 94 -1.73 -6.70 -9.38
CA ALA A 94 -2.11 -5.39 -9.89
C ALA A 94 -0.89 -4.56 -10.33
N VAL A 95 0.18 -4.52 -9.54
CA VAL A 95 1.42 -3.85 -9.91
C VAL A 95 2.03 -4.47 -11.15
N SER A 96 2.04 -5.80 -11.28
CA SER A 96 2.57 -6.48 -12.47
C SER A 96 1.78 -6.16 -13.73
N GLU A 97 0.46 -5.99 -13.63
CA GLU A 97 -0.40 -5.54 -14.72
C GLU A 97 -0.10 -4.08 -15.10
N LEU A 98 0.06 -3.19 -14.12
CA LEU A 98 0.43 -1.79 -14.37
C LEU A 98 1.82 -1.66 -15.00
N VAL A 99 2.77 -2.51 -14.62
CA VAL A 99 4.10 -2.56 -15.26
C VAL A 99 3.99 -3.04 -16.71
N ARG A 100 3.20 -4.10 -16.99
CA ARG A 100 2.96 -4.56 -18.37
C ARG A 100 2.26 -3.51 -19.23
N ALA A 101 1.35 -2.75 -18.64
CA ALA A 101 0.68 -1.63 -19.31
C ALA A 101 1.58 -0.41 -19.54
N GLY A 102 2.82 -0.43 -19.07
CA GLY A 102 3.76 0.70 -19.18
C GLY A 102 3.42 1.90 -18.29
N LEU A 103 2.56 1.73 -17.28
CA LEU A 103 2.14 2.79 -16.37
C LEU A 103 3.06 2.93 -15.16
N LEU A 104 3.75 1.84 -14.79
CA LEU A 104 4.70 1.78 -13.69
C LEU A 104 6.02 1.13 -14.12
N LYS A 105 7.11 1.56 -13.49
CA LYS A 105 8.38 0.82 -13.45
C LYS A 105 8.58 0.30 -12.03
N ARG A 106 9.08 -0.92 -11.88
CA ARG A 106 9.37 -1.55 -10.60
C ARG A 106 10.86 -1.76 -10.44
N HIS A 107 11.41 -1.26 -9.34
CA HIS A 107 12.78 -1.47 -8.90
C HIS A 107 12.77 -2.12 -7.52
N TYR A 108 13.91 -2.70 -7.14
CA TYR A 108 14.10 -3.26 -5.81
C TYR A 108 15.30 -2.60 -5.16
N GLN A 109 15.11 -2.04 -3.97
CA GLN A 109 16.18 -1.49 -3.14
C GLN A 109 16.44 -2.41 -1.95
N GLY A 110 17.68 -2.44 -1.49
CA GLY A 110 18.13 -3.30 -0.41
C GLY A 110 18.86 -4.53 -0.97
N TYR A 111 20.17 -4.52 -0.81
CA TYR A 111 21.03 -5.65 -1.15
C TYR A 111 21.51 -6.29 0.14
N CYS A 112 21.00 -7.47 0.48
CA CYS A 112 21.58 -8.29 1.54
C CYS A 112 22.46 -9.36 0.89
N VAL A 113 23.78 -9.25 1.12
CA VAL A 113 24.79 -10.06 0.42
C VAL A 113 24.76 -11.51 0.86
N ASP A 114 24.28 -11.80 2.08
CA ASP A 114 24.52 -13.07 2.76
C ASP A 114 23.27 -13.97 2.91
N HIS A 115 22.17 -13.69 2.22
CA HIS A 115 20.95 -14.50 2.37
C HIS A 115 20.72 -15.42 1.16
N HIS A 116 20.48 -16.72 1.45
CA HIS A 116 20.18 -17.78 0.47
C HIS A 116 18.96 -17.43 -0.40
N ASN A 117 18.05 -16.60 0.11
CA ASN A 117 16.82 -16.19 -0.56
C ASN A 117 16.91 -14.71 -0.97
N ARG A 118 17.74 -14.41 -1.99
CA ARG A 118 18.05 -13.06 -2.47
C ARG A 118 16.84 -12.22 -2.92
N GLY A 119 15.66 -12.84 -3.10
CA GLY A 119 14.44 -12.15 -3.54
C GLY A 119 13.53 -11.66 -2.41
N ALA A 120 13.52 -12.31 -1.25
CA ALA A 120 12.51 -12.10 -0.21
C ALA A 120 12.72 -10.82 0.63
N GLN A 121 13.94 -10.28 0.67
CA GLN A 121 14.27 -9.10 1.48
C GLN A 121 14.39 -7.79 0.68
N ARG A 122 14.13 -7.82 -0.62
CA ARG A 122 14.19 -6.62 -1.45
C ARG A 122 12.91 -5.81 -1.32
N GLN A 123 13.06 -4.58 -0.89
CA GLN A 123 11.95 -3.65 -0.80
C GLN A 123 11.65 -3.04 -2.17
N ALA A 124 10.39 -3.11 -2.57
CA ALA A 124 9.95 -2.61 -3.86
C ALA A 124 9.84 -1.07 -3.86
N VAL A 125 10.33 -0.47 -4.93
CA VAL A 125 10.13 0.94 -5.29
C VAL A 125 9.37 0.97 -6.60
N TYR A 126 8.32 1.76 -6.66
CA TYR A 126 7.52 1.95 -7.86
C TYR A 126 7.74 3.36 -8.41
N VAL A 127 7.96 3.48 -9.71
CA VAL A 127 8.13 4.76 -10.39
C VAL A 127 7.01 4.93 -11.41
N LEU A 128 6.27 6.02 -11.31
CA LEU A 128 5.23 6.38 -12.27
C LEU A 128 5.86 6.67 -13.64
N ALA A 129 5.39 6.02 -14.68
CA ALA A 129 5.77 6.35 -16.03
C ALA A 129 5.19 7.72 -16.46
N GLY A 130 5.79 8.36 -17.48
CA GLY A 130 5.37 9.69 -17.91
C GLY A 130 3.88 9.77 -18.30
N CYS A 131 3.37 8.75 -19.01
CA CYS A 131 1.95 8.64 -19.35
C CYS A 131 1.04 8.54 -18.12
N ALA A 132 1.45 7.80 -17.08
CA ALA A 132 0.70 7.68 -15.83
C ALA A 132 0.66 9.02 -15.06
N ARG A 133 1.74 9.79 -15.09
CA ARG A 133 1.77 11.14 -14.49
C ARG A 133 0.75 12.06 -15.15
N GLY A 134 0.62 12.02 -16.47
CA GLY A 134 -0.37 12.78 -17.22
C GLY A 134 -1.81 12.40 -16.87
N LEU A 135 -2.09 11.10 -16.68
CA LEU A 135 -3.40 10.61 -16.30
C LEU A 135 -3.83 11.00 -14.88
N ILE A 136 -2.87 11.07 -13.95
CA ILE A 136 -3.12 11.37 -12.54
C ILE A 136 -3.01 12.88 -12.28
N GLY A 137 -2.10 13.56 -12.97
CA GLY A 137 -1.80 15.00 -12.83
C GLY A 137 -2.82 15.94 -13.44
N GLY A 138 -3.88 15.44 -14.09
CA GLY A 138 -4.97 16.26 -14.63
C GLY A 138 -5.77 17.07 -13.58
N ARG A 139 -5.31 17.11 -12.33
CA ARG A 139 -5.90 17.88 -11.24
C ARG A 139 -4.91 18.72 -10.42
N GLN A 140 -3.72 18.96 -10.94
CA GLN A 140 -2.87 20.02 -10.39
C GLN A 140 -3.13 21.29 -11.18
N GLU A 141 -3.82 22.24 -10.54
CA GLU A 141 -3.89 23.62 -10.98
C GLU A 141 -2.49 24.10 -11.35
N GLN A 142 -2.33 24.47 -12.62
CA GLN A 142 -1.18 25.25 -13.04
C GLN A 142 -1.11 26.48 -12.13
N PRO A 143 0.04 26.81 -11.52
CA PRO A 143 0.20 28.08 -10.89
C PRO A 143 -0.04 29.14 -11.96
N ARG A 144 -1.09 29.96 -11.78
CA ARG A 144 -1.36 31.12 -12.60
C ARG A 144 -0.07 31.93 -12.69
N ALA A 145 0.47 32.04 -13.88
CA ALA A 145 1.54 32.98 -14.16
C ALA A 145 1.04 34.35 -13.77
N VAL A 146 1.66 34.91 -12.73
CA VAL A 146 1.45 36.32 -12.36
C VAL A 146 1.96 37.15 -13.54
N PRO A 147 1.14 38.01 -14.17
CA PRO A 147 1.63 38.84 -15.23
C PRO A 147 2.69 39.79 -14.65
N ARG A 148 3.91 39.73 -15.19
CA ARG A 148 4.93 40.75 -14.92
C ARG A 148 4.36 42.10 -15.30
N GLN A 149 4.16 42.96 -14.31
CA GLN A 149 3.95 44.38 -14.55
C GLN A 149 5.15 44.89 -15.34
N ALA A 150 4.87 45.41 -16.53
CA ALA A 150 5.84 46.17 -17.26
C ALA A 150 6.10 47.46 -16.48
N GLU A 151 7.33 47.66 -16.05
CA GLU A 151 7.78 48.96 -15.55
C GLU A 151 7.72 49.96 -16.72
N LEU A 152 6.84 50.90 -16.59
CA LEU A 152 6.85 52.10 -17.40
C LEU A 152 8.02 52.96 -16.90
N VAL A 153 9.08 53.03 -17.70
CA VAL A 153 10.16 54.02 -17.55
C VAL A 153 9.68 55.28 -18.24
N PHE A 154 9.59 56.33 -17.45
CA PHE A 154 9.53 57.69 -17.94
C PHE A 154 10.92 58.27 -17.98
#